data_30096d402a45d3a4b6dc3a4c9ee38445
#
_entry.id   30096d402a45d3a4b6dc3a4c9ee38445
#
_cell.length_a   1.000
_cell.length_b   1.000
_cell.length_c   1.000
_cell.angle_alpha   90.00
_cell.angle_beta   90.00
_cell.angle_gamma   90.00
#
_symmetry.space_group_name_H-M   'P 1'
#
loop_
_entity.id
_entity.type
_entity.pdbx_description
1 polymer ?
#
loop_
_entity_poly.entity_id
_entity_poly.type
_entity_poly.pdbx_seq_one_letter_code
_entity_poly.pdbx_strand_id
1 'polypeptide(L)'
;EDGSYFDVIVKDANDIIATPLAANQIQPFMLPDDGFYCNYDAIDDEELILRSLQNGKIMSCIAFSDIENSHNIDVDVLTNALDRYQAMIRNCHIKRFGKQHASEANMKACALQAASFDVHFILNETFDMFGEASRISSTLQKIDEIFSIDSLDGLKEKIEELQGHTLSSMRSFLQVLEMNKLSFKHKWVKSTLEKSISGSTISLDAISKVYDYLNTHTELEEVTTEFIGYFATGTVLNKGKWVFICDNKKINGTTDESNIFNGITLGELHQY
;
A
#
# COMPACT_ATOMS: atom_id res chain seq x y z
N GLU A 1 -13.65 -22.28 -41.39
CA GLU A 1 -12.40 -21.51 -41.17
C GLU A 1 -11.59 -21.61 -42.46
N ASP A 2 -11.67 -20.57 -43.27
CA ASP A 2 -11.07 -20.56 -44.61
C ASP A 2 -9.62 -20.05 -44.64
N GLY A 3 -9.06 -19.70 -43.46
CA GLY A 3 -7.69 -19.23 -43.32
C GLY A 3 -7.44 -17.82 -43.86
N SER A 4 -8.47 -17.01 -44.06
CA SER A 4 -8.33 -15.63 -44.48
C SER A 4 -7.89 -14.73 -43.30
N TYR A 5 -6.94 -13.83 -43.59
CA TYR A 5 -6.41 -12.86 -42.61
C TYR A 5 -6.78 -11.45 -43.07
N PHE A 6 -7.04 -10.58 -42.10
CA PHE A 6 -7.43 -9.19 -42.33
C PHE A 6 -6.63 -8.26 -41.45
N ASP A 7 -6.25 -7.12 -42.03
CA ASP A 7 -5.81 -5.96 -41.28
C ASP A 7 -7.07 -5.19 -40.85
N VAL A 8 -7.24 -4.95 -39.53
CA VAL A 8 -8.46 -4.36 -38.96
C VAL A 8 -8.14 -3.04 -38.29
N ILE A 9 -8.68 -1.96 -38.82
CA ILE A 9 -8.62 -0.64 -38.22
C ILE A 9 -9.96 -0.33 -37.58
N VAL A 10 -9.98 -0.13 -36.29
CA VAL A 10 -11.16 0.25 -35.51
C VAL A 10 -11.05 1.74 -35.20
N LYS A 11 -11.92 2.56 -35.77
CA LYS A 11 -12.00 3.99 -35.49
C LYS A 11 -12.98 4.31 -34.36
N ASP A 12 -14.13 3.64 -34.39
CA ASP A 12 -15.12 3.64 -33.32
C ASP A 12 -15.93 2.33 -33.35
N ALA A 13 -16.88 2.17 -32.44
CA ALA A 13 -17.66 0.92 -32.32
C ALA A 13 -18.47 0.55 -33.60
N ASN A 14 -18.71 1.50 -34.49
CA ASN A 14 -19.49 1.32 -35.72
C ASN A 14 -18.67 1.50 -37.01
N ASP A 15 -17.42 1.94 -36.90
CA ASP A 15 -16.52 2.19 -38.03
C ASP A 15 -15.31 1.25 -37.97
N ILE A 16 -15.54 -0.01 -38.36
CA ILE A 16 -14.52 -1.05 -38.45
C ILE A 16 -14.18 -1.27 -39.93
N ILE A 17 -12.95 -1.01 -40.31
CA ILE A 17 -12.46 -1.27 -41.64
C ILE A 17 -11.60 -2.53 -41.62
N ALA A 18 -12.05 -3.58 -42.32
CA ALA A 18 -11.30 -4.83 -42.48
C ALA A 18 -10.78 -4.94 -43.89
N THR A 19 -9.46 -4.96 -44.08
CA THR A 19 -8.83 -5.11 -45.36
C THR A 19 -8.21 -6.50 -45.48
N PRO A 20 -8.55 -7.33 -46.50
CA PRO A 20 -7.94 -8.63 -46.69
C PRO A 20 -6.43 -8.51 -46.90
N LEU A 21 -5.66 -9.33 -46.19
CA LEU A 21 -4.20 -9.42 -46.39
C LEU A 21 -3.87 -10.51 -47.40
N ALA A 22 -3.01 -10.19 -48.36
CA ALA A 22 -2.46 -11.19 -49.26
C ALA A 22 -1.42 -12.06 -48.51
N ALA A 23 -1.25 -13.31 -48.91
CA ALA A 23 -0.38 -14.27 -48.24
C ALA A 23 1.08 -13.78 -48.07
N ASN A 24 1.56 -12.93 -48.98
CA ASN A 24 2.89 -12.32 -48.89
C ASN A 24 3.00 -11.13 -47.93
N GLN A 25 1.86 -10.65 -47.39
CA GLN A 25 1.79 -9.60 -46.41
C GLN A 25 1.70 -10.15 -44.98
N ILE A 26 1.43 -11.46 -44.86
CA ILE A 26 1.39 -12.14 -43.59
C ILE A 26 2.83 -12.44 -43.18
N GLN A 27 3.35 -11.67 -42.25
CA GLN A 27 4.61 -12.04 -41.58
C GLN A 27 4.37 -13.26 -40.71
N PRO A 28 5.19 -14.32 -40.80
CA PRO A 28 5.06 -15.45 -39.90
C PRO A 28 5.31 -14.94 -38.47
N PHE A 29 4.31 -15.03 -37.64
CA PHE A 29 4.44 -14.74 -36.22
C PHE A 29 5.24 -15.89 -35.61
N MET A 30 6.53 -15.67 -35.41
CA MET A 30 7.36 -16.62 -34.66
C MET A 30 7.02 -16.43 -33.20
N LEU A 31 6.31 -17.41 -32.62
CA LEU A 31 6.22 -17.50 -31.16
C LEU A 31 7.65 -17.71 -30.63
N PRO A 32 8.07 -16.98 -29.59
CA PRO A 32 9.32 -17.30 -28.89
C PRO A 32 9.34 -18.76 -28.48
N ASP A 33 10.48 -19.44 -28.60
CA ASP A 33 10.65 -20.87 -28.29
C ASP A 33 10.32 -21.26 -26.86
N ASP A 34 10.24 -20.31 -25.96
CA ASP A 34 10.03 -20.45 -24.52
C ASP A 34 8.62 -20.04 -24.01
N GLY A 35 7.65 -19.98 -24.90
CA GLY A 35 6.25 -19.70 -24.56
C GLY A 35 5.84 -18.23 -24.69
N PHE A 36 4.61 -17.95 -24.36
CA PHE A 36 4.06 -16.60 -24.41
C PHE A 36 4.82 -15.65 -23.48
N TYR A 37 5.83 -14.97 -23.99
CA TYR A 37 6.19 -13.68 -23.45
C TYR A 37 5.16 -12.67 -23.95
N CYS A 38 4.10 -12.52 -23.19
CA CYS A 38 3.41 -11.26 -23.25
C CYS A 38 4.43 -10.23 -22.77
N ASN A 39 5.05 -9.49 -23.67
CA ASN A 39 5.58 -8.18 -23.35
C ASN A 39 4.36 -7.36 -22.95
N TYR A 40 3.89 -7.57 -21.72
CA TYR A 40 3.09 -6.58 -21.06
C TYR A 40 4.09 -5.45 -20.78
N ASP A 41 4.16 -4.51 -21.69
CA ASP A 41 4.79 -3.25 -21.38
C ASP A 41 4.23 -2.83 -20.03
N ALA A 42 5.12 -2.56 -19.10
CA ALA A 42 4.71 -2.05 -17.80
C ALA A 42 3.72 -0.92 -18.08
N ILE A 43 2.56 -0.91 -17.45
CA ILE A 43 1.56 0.16 -17.66
C ILE A 43 2.34 1.47 -17.57
N ASP A 44 2.46 2.16 -18.68
CA ASP A 44 3.16 3.43 -18.73
C ASP A 44 2.36 4.47 -17.95
N ASP A 45 2.98 5.58 -17.69
CA ASP A 45 2.37 6.64 -16.91
C ASP A 45 1.13 7.21 -17.61
N GLU A 46 1.10 7.21 -18.95
CA GLU A 46 -0.05 7.68 -19.74
C GLU A 46 -1.25 6.74 -19.59
N GLU A 47 -1.02 5.43 -19.63
CA GLU A 47 -2.07 4.44 -19.43
C GLU A 47 -2.64 4.50 -18.01
N LEU A 48 -1.78 4.69 -16.98
CA LEU A 48 -2.22 4.84 -15.61
C LEU A 48 -3.14 6.07 -15.44
N ILE A 49 -2.77 7.21 -16.05
CA ILE A 49 -3.57 8.43 -16.08
C ILE A 49 -4.89 8.19 -16.82
N LEU A 50 -4.85 7.56 -18.00
CA LEU A 50 -6.04 7.29 -18.78
C LEU A 50 -7.03 6.42 -18.03
N ARG A 51 -6.57 5.35 -17.41
CA ARG A 51 -7.39 4.47 -16.57
C ARG A 51 -7.97 5.21 -15.36
N SER A 52 -7.20 6.12 -14.76
CA SER A 52 -7.66 6.96 -13.65
C SER A 52 -8.79 7.89 -14.10
N LEU A 53 -8.65 8.53 -15.26
CA LEU A 53 -9.69 9.35 -15.89
C LEU A 53 -10.97 8.55 -16.17
N GLN A 54 -10.84 7.37 -16.78
CA GLN A 54 -11.98 6.51 -17.14
C GLN A 54 -12.78 6.06 -15.90
N ASN A 55 -12.07 5.77 -14.80
CA ASN A 55 -12.70 5.31 -13.55
C ASN A 55 -13.15 6.47 -12.65
N GLY A 56 -12.72 7.70 -12.91
CA GLY A 56 -12.96 8.85 -12.02
C GLY A 56 -12.36 8.68 -10.62
N LYS A 57 -11.30 7.85 -10.50
CA LYS A 57 -10.68 7.47 -9.21
C LYS A 57 -9.17 7.47 -9.32
N ILE A 58 -8.52 7.64 -8.17
CA ILE A 58 -7.06 7.53 -8.11
C ILE A 58 -6.66 6.09 -8.42
N MET A 59 -5.81 5.96 -9.44
CA MET A 59 -5.08 4.74 -9.72
C MET A 59 -3.69 4.82 -9.11
N SER A 60 -3.25 3.70 -8.55
CA SER A 60 -1.92 3.53 -7.97
C SER A 60 -1.32 2.23 -8.46
N CYS A 61 -0.01 2.21 -8.63
CA CYS A 61 0.76 1.03 -8.97
C CYS A 61 1.88 0.86 -7.94
N ILE A 62 2.05 -0.33 -7.44
CA ILE A 62 3.21 -0.71 -6.63
C ILE A 62 3.96 -1.84 -7.30
N ALA A 63 5.28 -1.77 -7.24
CA ALA A 63 6.17 -2.76 -7.80
C ALA A 63 7.12 -3.29 -6.74
N PHE A 64 7.30 -4.60 -6.74
CA PHE A 64 8.30 -5.29 -5.93
C PHE A 64 9.36 -5.88 -6.85
N SER A 65 10.63 -5.72 -6.51
CA SER A 65 11.73 -6.34 -7.22
C SER A 65 12.70 -6.97 -6.24
N ASP A 66 13.08 -8.20 -6.49
CA ASP A 66 14.15 -8.87 -5.77
C ASP A 66 15.54 -8.52 -6.35
N ILE A 67 16.60 -8.99 -5.71
CA ILE A 67 17.99 -8.71 -6.13
C ILE A 67 18.28 -9.29 -7.54
N GLU A 68 17.63 -10.39 -7.88
CA GLU A 68 17.87 -11.13 -9.12
C GLU A 68 16.97 -10.62 -10.26
N ASN A 69 16.01 -9.72 -9.97
CA ASN A 69 14.94 -9.31 -10.89
C ASN A 69 14.25 -10.53 -11.52
N SER A 70 13.96 -11.54 -10.69
CA SER A 70 13.39 -12.81 -11.15
C SER A 70 11.95 -12.69 -11.65
N HIS A 71 11.31 -11.53 -11.45
CA HIS A 71 9.89 -11.27 -11.73
C HIS A 71 8.95 -12.25 -11.05
N ASN A 72 9.40 -12.88 -9.97
CA ASN A 72 8.63 -13.82 -9.17
C ASN A 72 8.58 -13.35 -7.72
N ILE A 73 7.47 -13.62 -7.07
CA ILE A 73 7.30 -13.39 -5.63
C ILE A 73 6.41 -14.49 -5.05
N ASP A 74 6.78 -15.03 -3.91
CA ASP A 74 5.94 -15.99 -3.22
C ASP A 74 4.58 -15.37 -2.86
N VAL A 75 3.51 -16.13 -3.06
CA VAL A 75 2.13 -15.64 -2.82
C VAL A 75 1.94 -15.18 -1.38
N ASP A 76 2.50 -15.90 -0.42
CA ASP A 76 2.41 -15.52 1.00
C ASP A 76 3.17 -14.21 1.29
N VAL A 77 4.33 -14.03 0.66
CA VAL A 77 5.11 -12.78 0.77
C VAL A 77 4.35 -11.61 0.16
N LEU A 78 3.82 -11.80 -1.05
CA LEU A 78 3.02 -10.79 -1.73
C LEU A 78 1.81 -10.39 -0.89
N THR A 79 1.02 -11.38 -0.46
CA THR A 79 -0.19 -11.14 0.32
C THR A 79 0.11 -10.38 1.61
N ASN A 80 1.19 -10.75 2.31
CA ASN A 80 1.61 -10.09 3.53
C ASN A 80 2.11 -8.65 3.25
N ALA A 81 2.89 -8.45 2.19
CA ALA A 81 3.35 -7.11 1.79
C ALA A 81 2.17 -6.18 1.45
N LEU A 82 1.20 -6.67 0.68
CA LEU A 82 -0.01 -5.92 0.32
C LEU A 82 -0.87 -5.58 1.53
N ASP A 83 -1.06 -6.51 2.47
CA ASP A 83 -1.81 -6.27 3.71
C ASP A 83 -1.15 -5.18 4.56
N ARG A 84 0.19 -5.24 4.73
CA ARG A 84 0.94 -4.25 5.50
C ARG A 84 0.95 -2.88 4.83
N TYR A 85 1.08 -2.84 3.51
CA TYR A 85 0.98 -1.61 2.73
C TYR A 85 -0.40 -0.97 2.85
N GLN A 86 -1.48 -1.74 2.68
CA GLN A 86 -2.85 -1.28 2.89
C GLN A 86 -3.07 -0.75 4.31
N ALA A 87 -2.56 -1.46 5.32
CA ALA A 87 -2.66 -1.03 6.71
C ALA A 87 -1.92 0.30 6.96
N MET A 88 -0.75 0.49 6.36
CA MET A 88 0.03 1.71 6.46
C MET A 88 -0.73 2.91 5.88
N ILE A 89 -1.24 2.80 4.64
CA ILE A 89 -2.04 3.85 4.00
C ILE A 89 -3.27 4.18 4.86
N ARG A 90 -4.00 3.15 5.28
CA ARG A 90 -5.22 3.31 6.05
C ARG A 90 -4.97 4.00 7.41
N ASN A 91 -3.94 3.59 8.13
CA ASN A 91 -3.61 4.17 9.43
C ASN A 91 -3.11 5.61 9.29
N CYS A 92 -2.31 5.91 8.26
CA CYS A 92 -1.92 7.27 7.93
C CYS A 92 -3.15 8.15 7.61
N HIS A 93 -4.08 7.64 6.82
CA HIS A 93 -5.31 8.32 6.45
C HIS A 93 -6.22 8.59 7.66
N ILE A 94 -6.44 7.58 8.50
CA ILE A 94 -7.22 7.71 9.75
C ILE A 94 -6.62 8.73 10.70
N LYS A 95 -5.29 8.74 10.83
CA LYS A 95 -4.59 9.71 11.69
C LYS A 95 -4.84 11.14 11.23
N ARG A 96 -4.87 11.39 9.93
CA ARG A 96 -5.03 12.73 9.35
C ARG A 96 -6.48 13.19 9.29
N PHE A 97 -7.42 12.31 8.97
CA PHE A 97 -8.80 12.67 8.62
C PHE A 97 -9.86 12.03 9.51
N GLY A 98 -9.46 11.11 10.39
CA GLY A 98 -10.35 10.43 11.32
C GLY A 98 -10.92 9.11 10.80
N LYS A 99 -11.44 8.30 11.73
CA LYS A 99 -11.95 6.95 11.44
C LYS A 99 -13.13 6.90 10.47
N GLN A 100 -13.94 7.97 10.42
CA GLN A 100 -15.08 8.07 9.51
C GLN A 100 -14.68 8.05 8.03
N HIS A 101 -13.44 8.42 7.71
CA HIS A 101 -12.89 8.44 6.35
C HIS A 101 -12.07 7.18 6.00
N ALA A 102 -11.96 6.21 6.90
CA ALA A 102 -11.11 5.03 6.72
C ALA A 102 -11.37 4.24 5.42
N SER A 103 -12.61 4.23 4.93
CA SER A 103 -12.99 3.52 3.72
C SER A 103 -12.45 4.16 2.42
N GLU A 104 -12.09 5.44 2.45
CA GLU A 104 -11.51 6.16 1.30
C GLU A 104 -10.12 5.60 0.95
N ALA A 105 -9.39 5.14 1.97
CA ALA A 105 -8.08 4.53 1.84
C ALA A 105 -8.09 3.03 1.46
N ASN A 106 -9.26 2.43 1.24
CA ASN A 106 -9.33 1.04 0.81
C ASN A 106 -8.91 0.91 -0.65
N MET A 107 -7.96 0.01 -0.89
CA MET A 107 -7.46 -0.32 -2.22
C MET A 107 -8.16 -1.55 -2.78
N LYS A 108 -8.44 -1.54 -4.07
CA LYS A 108 -8.93 -2.70 -4.81
C LYS A 108 -7.93 -3.03 -5.89
N ALA A 109 -7.35 -4.22 -5.85
CA ALA A 109 -6.47 -4.69 -6.91
C ALA A 109 -7.28 -4.85 -8.21
N CYS A 110 -6.76 -4.33 -9.31
CA CYS A 110 -7.43 -4.35 -10.61
C CYS A 110 -6.58 -4.98 -11.72
N ALA A 111 -5.26 -5.07 -11.55
CA ALA A 111 -4.37 -5.74 -12.48
C ALA A 111 -3.09 -6.20 -11.79
N LEU A 112 -2.47 -7.23 -12.36
CA LEU A 112 -1.13 -7.73 -12.03
C LEU A 112 -0.31 -7.74 -13.31
N GLN A 113 0.93 -7.31 -13.25
CA GLN A 113 1.84 -7.31 -14.39
C GLN A 113 3.17 -7.98 -14.03
N ALA A 114 3.80 -8.60 -15.04
CA ALA A 114 4.98 -9.43 -14.85
C ALA A 114 6.33 -8.70 -15.03
N ALA A 115 6.36 -7.44 -15.44
CA ALA A 115 7.62 -6.74 -15.79
C ALA A 115 8.56 -6.44 -14.61
N SER A 116 8.08 -6.03 -13.51
CA SER A 116 8.46 -6.15 -12.11
C SER A 116 7.17 -6.60 -11.48
N PHE A 117 7.14 -7.28 -10.39
CA PHE A 117 5.85 -7.76 -9.90
C PHE A 117 4.96 -6.55 -9.53
N ASP A 118 4.26 -6.02 -10.54
CA ASP A 118 3.47 -4.78 -10.45
C ASP A 118 2.02 -5.09 -10.11
N VAL A 119 1.52 -4.47 -9.05
CA VAL A 119 0.11 -4.58 -8.64
C VAL A 119 -0.55 -3.21 -8.77
N HIS A 120 -1.61 -3.17 -9.57
CA HIS A 120 -2.39 -1.96 -9.80
C HIS A 120 -3.61 -1.92 -8.91
N PHE A 121 -3.87 -0.76 -8.32
CA PHE A 121 -4.98 -0.54 -7.42
C PHE A 121 -5.83 0.63 -7.84
N ILE A 122 -7.11 0.54 -7.52
CA ILE A 122 -8.05 1.64 -7.50
C ILE A 122 -8.33 1.97 -6.05
N LEU A 123 -8.13 3.24 -5.66
CA LEU A 123 -8.53 3.75 -4.36
C LEU A 123 -9.99 4.18 -4.36
N ASN A 124 -10.63 4.20 -3.20
CA ASN A 124 -12.07 4.38 -3.11
C ASN A 124 -12.51 5.86 -3.02
N GLU A 125 -11.61 6.81 -3.22
CA GLU A 125 -11.92 8.23 -3.34
C GLU A 125 -12.03 8.63 -4.81
N THR A 126 -13.01 9.47 -5.14
CA THR A 126 -13.19 10.03 -6.47
C THR A 126 -12.52 11.39 -6.56
N PHE A 127 -12.08 11.77 -7.76
CA PHE A 127 -11.67 13.14 -8.04
C PHE A 127 -12.86 14.08 -7.91
N ASP A 128 -12.60 15.30 -7.47
CA ASP A 128 -13.60 16.36 -7.48
C ASP A 128 -13.84 16.92 -8.89
N MET A 129 -14.72 17.91 -9.00
CA MET A 129 -15.04 18.55 -10.29
C MET A 129 -13.85 19.26 -10.95
N PHE A 130 -12.79 19.52 -10.19
CA PHE A 130 -11.56 20.15 -10.67
C PHE A 130 -10.44 19.15 -10.93
N GLY A 131 -10.73 17.85 -10.84
CA GLY A 131 -9.76 16.77 -11.04
C GLY A 131 -8.74 16.67 -9.90
N GLU A 132 -9.03 17.25 -8.76
CA GLU A 132 -8.22 17.14 -7.57
C GLU A 132 -8.77 16.04 -6.66
N ALA A 133 -7.90 15.18 -6.19
CA ALA A 133 -8.22 14.23 -5.15
C ALA A 133 -7.78 14.80 -3.81
N SER A 134 -8.74 14.95 -2.92
CA SER A 134 -8.54 15.74 -1.73
C SER A 134 -7.73 15.04 -0.63
N ARG A 135 -8.33 14.03 0.03
CA ARG A 135 -7.76 13.45 1.25
C ARG A 135 -6.76 12.33 0.98
N ILE A 136 -7.10 11.42 0.06
CA ILE A 136 -6.21 10.28 -0.21
C ILE A 136 -4.93 10.72 -0.92
N SER A 137 -4.98 11.69 -1.84
CA SER A 137 -3.78 12.28 -2.46
C SER A 137 -2.84 12.85 -1.41
N SER A 138 -3.38 13.58 -0.43
CA SER A 138 -2.60 14.13 0.68
C SER A 138 -1.98 13.02 1.55
N THR A 139 -2.66 11.89 1.70
CA THR A 139 -2.13 10.72 2.42
C THR A 139 -1.00 10.05 1.65
N LEU A 140 -1.20 9.82 0.34
CA LEU A 140 -0.18 9.21 -0.52
C LEU A 140 1.05 10.10 -0.64
N GLN A 141 0.86 11.41 -0.77
CA GLN A 141 1.97 12.36 -0.76
C GLN A 141 2.78 12.29 0.54
N LYS A 142 2.11 12.15 1.69
CA LYS A 142 2.81 11.98 2.98
C LYS A 142 3.63 10.68 3.02
N ILE A 143 3.12 9.61 2.44
CA ILE A 143 3.84 8.33 2.33
C ILE A 143 5.05 8.49 1.39
N ASP A 144 4.89 9.17 0.25
CA ASP A 144 6.00 9.45 -0.66
C ASP A 144 7.10 10.27 0.02
N GLU A 145 6.73 11.29 0.80
CA GLU A 145 7.67 12.09 1.58
C GLU A 145 8.50 11.24 2.55
N ILE A 146 7.89 10.21 3.15
CA ILE A 146 8.57 9.29 4.07
C ILE A 146 9.53 8.37 3.31
N PHE A 147 9.10 7.85 2.17
CA PHE A 147 9.90 6.96 1.35
C PHE A 147 11.00 7.68 0.55
N SER A 148 10.91 8.98 0.39
CA SER A 148 11.90 9.82 -0.29
C SER A 148 12.96 10.41 0.64
N ILE A 149 13.07 9.92 1.87
CA ILE A 149 14.03 10.46 2.85
C ILE A 149 15.44 9.96 2.55
N ASP A 150 16.33 10.89 2.21
CA ASP A 150 17.72 10.60 1.89
C ASP A 150 18.65 10.65 3.11
N SER A 151 18.15 11.14 4.27
CA SER A 151 18.96 11.32 5.49
C SER A 151 18.25 10.84 6.75
N LEU A 152 19.01 10.33 7.73
CA LEU A 152 18.47 9.89 9.02
C LEU A 152 17.87 11.05 9.85
N ASP A 153 18.40 12.26 9.73
CA ASP A 153 17.86 13.42 10.44
C ASP A 153 16.46 13.80 9.93
N GLY A 154 16.29 13.83 8.60
CA GLY A 154 14.96 14.02 7.98
C GLY A 154 13.97 12.93 8.36
N LEU A 155 14.44 11.67 8.53
CA LEU A 155 13.64 10.56 8.98
C LEU A 155 13.11 10.78 10.41
N LYS A 156 13.90 11.30 11.31
CA LYS A 156 13.50 11.55 12.70
C LYS A 156 12.31 12.50 12.80
N GLU A 157 12.35 13.63 12.11
CA GLU A 157 11.23 14.59 12.08
C GLU A 157 9.96 13.95 11.52
N LYS A 158 10.08 13.17 10.44
CA LYS A 158 8.93 12.49 9.82
C LYS A 158 8.36 11.38 10.69
N ILE A 159 9.18 10.67 11.45
CA ILE A 159 8.75 9.65 12.39
C ILE A 159 7.95 10.27 13.54
N GLU A 160 8.39 11.40 14.08
CA GLU A 160 7.67 12.12 15.13
C GLU A 160 6.25 12.52 14.66
N GLU A 161 6.10 12.90 13.40
CA GLU A 161 4.79 13.17 12.81
C GLU A 161 3.93 11.91 12.66
N LEU A 162 4.55 10.74 12.45
CA LEU A 162 3.85 9.48 12.14
C LEU A 162 3.36 8.70 13.36
N GLN A 163 3.89 8.90 14.52
CA GLN A 163 3.65 8.20 15.78
C GLN A 163 2.44 7.22 15.86
N GLY A 164 2.50 6.20 16.71
CA GLY A 164 1.41 5.26 16.96
C GLY A 164 1.19 4.24 15.83
N HIS A 165 -0.05 3.95 15.50
CA HIS A 165 -0.42 2.88 14.55
C HIS A 165 0.15 3.06 13.15
N THR A 166 0.37 4.29 12.66
CA THR A 166 0.95 4.55 11.34
C THR A 166 2.39 4.09 11.30
N LEU A 167 3.18 4.45 12.32
CA LEU A 167 4.57 4.06 12.43
C LEU A 167 4.74 2.55 12.60
N SER A 168 3.91 1.92 13.44
CA SER A 168 3.89 0.48 13.62
C SER A 168 3.57 -0.27 12.31
N SER A 169 2.62 0.24 11.51
CA SER A 169 2.28 -0.35 10.21
C SER A 169 3.41 -0.18 9.20
N MET A 170 4.06 0.99 9.17
CA MET A 170 5.22 1.24 8.34
C MET A 170 6.37 0.28 8.68
N ARG A 171 6.71 0.15 9.98
CA ARG A 171 7.73 -0.79 10.43
C ARG A 171 7.41 -2.22 9.99
N SER A 172 6.16 -2.65 10.16
CA SER A 172 5.72 -4.00 9.75
C SER A 172 5.81 -4.20 8.23
N PHE A 173 5.53 -3.17 7.43
CA PHE A 173 5.70 -3.22 5.98
C PHE A 173 7.17 -3.35 5.59
N LEU A 174 8.04 -2.47 6.12
CA LEU A 174 9.48 -2.52 5.87
C LEU A 174 10.11 -3.84 6.33
N GLN A 175 9.61 -4.43 7.43
CA GLN A 175 10.04 -5.75 7.88
C GLN A 175 9.82 -6.83 6.82
N VAL A 176 8.65 -6.86 6.20
CA VAL A 176 8.36 -7.82 5.13
C VAL A 176 9.30 -7.63 3.94
N LEU A 177 9.55 -6.38 3.54
CA LEU A 177 10.47 -6.07 2.44
C LEU A 177 11.91 -6.49 2.78
N GLU A 178 12.39 -6.16 3.98
CA GLU A 178 13.75 -6.47 4.44
C GLU A 178 13.99 -7.98 4.53
N MET A 179 13.06 -8.73 5.15
CA MET A 179 13.18 -10.18 5.32
C MET A 179 13.20 -10.93 3.99
N ASN A 180 12.51 -10.41 2.98
CA ASN A 180 12.41 -11.03 1.66
C ASN A 180 13.31 -10.37 0.61
N LYS A 181 14.16 -9.43 1.01
CA LYS A 181 15.10 -8.71 0.14
C LYS A 181 14.42 -8.08 -1.08
N LEU A 182 13.28 -7.44 -0.85
CA LEU A 182 12.48 -6.78 -1.88
C LEU A 182 12.72 -5.28 -1.86
N SER A 183 13.06 -4.70 -3.00
CA SER A 183 12.93 -3.27 -3.24
C SER A 183 11.48 -2.93 -3.55
N PHE A 184 11.10 -1.69 -3.36
CA PHE A 184 9.72 -1.24 -3.50
C PHE A 184 9.65 0.06 -4.28
N LYS A 185 8.72 0.11 -5.22
CA LYS A 185 8.38 1.32 -5.98
C LYS A 185 6.88 1.57 -5.87
N HIS A 186 6.52 2.80 -5.69
CA HIS A 186 5.15 3.27 -5.63
C HIS A 186 4.95 4.41 -6.62
N LYS A 187 3.85 4.35 -7.39
CA LYS A 187 3.40 5.42 -8.28
C LYS A 187 1.89 5.60 -8.09
N TRP A 188 1.41 6.81 -8.25
CA TRP A 188 -0.03 7.09 -8.22
C TRP A 188 -0.36 8.36 -9.01
N VAL A 189 -1.57 8.42 -9.55
CA VAL A 189 -2.05 9.58 -10.31
C VAL A 189 -2.41 10.70 -9.37
N LYS A 190 -1.60 11.77 -9.39
CA LYS A 190 -1.77 12.94 -8.53
C LYS A 190 -2.89 13.84 -9.04
N SER A 191 -2.90 14.11 -10.34
CA SER A 191 -3.92 14.93 -10.98
C SER A 191 -4.19 14.41 -12.39
N THR A 192 -5.47 14.25 -12.71
CA THR A 192 -5.91 13.86 -14.05
C THR A 192 -5.92 15.04 -15.01
N LEU A 193 -6.17 16.27 -14.53
CA LEU A 193 -6.14 17.48 -15.35
C LEU A 193 -4.72 17.84 -15.76
N GLU A 194 -3.79 17.83 -14.81
CA GLU A 194 -2.38 18.11 -15.06
C GLU A 194 -1.63 16.93 -15.65
N LYS A 195 -2.28 15.76 -15.79
CA LYS A 195 -1.67 14.50 -16.21
C LYS A 195 -0.39 14.19 -15.43
N SER A 196 -0.43 14.42 -14.12
CA SER A 196 0.73 14.28 -13.25
C SER A 196 0.67 13.00 -12.42
N ILE A 197 1.82 12.34 -12.33
CA ILE A 197 2.07 11.18 -11.47
C ILE A 197 3.03 11.60 -10.37
N SER A 198 2.78 11.10 -9.17
CA SER A 198 3.70 11.14 -8.03
C SER A 198 4.12 9.73 -7.67
N GLY A 199 5.14 9.61 -6.87
CA GLY A 199 5.58 8.32 -6.38
C GLY A 199 6.99 8.37 -5.78
N SER A 200 7.39 7.23 -5.26
CA SER A 200 8.67 7.05 -4.58
C SER A 200 9.24 5.66 -4.88
N THR A 201 10.55 5.54 -4.70
CA THR A 201 11.26 4.27 -4.82
C THR A 201 12.16 4.11 -3.61
N ILE A 202 12.08 2.95 -2.96
CA ILE A 202 12.96 2.59 -1.86
C ILE A 202 13.84 1.42 -2.28
N SER A 203 15.15 1.62 -2.27
CA SER A 203 16.12 0.56 -2.49
C SER A 203 16.25 -0.35 -1.27
N LEU A 204 16.78 -1.55 -1.47
CA LEU A 204 17.05 -2.50 -0.37
C LEU A 204 17.92 -1.90 0.73
N ASP A 205 18.96 -1.15 0.37
CA ASP A 205 19.85 -0.51 1.33
C ASP A 205 19.13 0.56 2.16
N ALA A 206 18.23 1.33 1.54
CA ALA A 206 17.42 2.31 2.24
C ALA A 206 16.37 1.64 3.15
N ILE A 207 15.76 0.54 2.70
CA ILE A 207 14.83 -0.26 3.51
C ILE A 207 15.52 -0.76 4.78
N SER A 208 16.71 -1.40 4.65
CA SER A 208 17.49 -1.89 5.78
C SER A 208 17.81 -0.77 6.77
N LYS A 209 18.31 0.36 6.29
CA LYS A 209 18.66 1.50 7.15
C LYS A 209 17.47 2.08 7.90
N VAL A 210 16.33 2.28 7.20
CA VAL A 210 15.13 2.81 7.82
C VAL A 210 14.53 1.81 8.81
N TYR A 211 14.51 0.52 8.47
CA TYR A 211 14.01 -0.53 9.34
C TYR A 211 14.84 -0.66 10.61
N ASP A 212 16.18 -0.68 10.50
CA ASP A 212 17.09 -0.71 11.65
C ASP A 212 16.93 0.52 12.54
N TYR A 213 16.81 1.69 11.93
CA TYR A 213 16.54 2.91 12.68
C TYR A 213 15.23 2.82 13.46
N LEU A 214 14.15 2.35 12.82
CA LEU A 214 12.86 2.17 13.48
C LEU A 214 12.92 1.13 14.61
N ASN A 215 13.70 0.08 14.48
CA ASN A 215 13.84 -0.94 15.53
C ASN A 215 14.67 -0.46 16.73
N THR A 216 15.67 0.38 16.50
CA THR A 216 16.57 0.85 17.57
C THR A 216 16.04 2.08 18.29
N HIS A 217 15.23 2.91 17.61
CA HIS A 217 14.75 4.19 18.15
C HIS A 217 13.25 4.23 18.43
N THR A 218 12.51 3.16 18.10
CA THR A 218 11.11 2.99 18.45
C THR A 218 10.89 2.20 19.74
N GLU A 219 11.84 2.02 20.58
CA GLU A 219 11.56 2.17 21.99
C GLU A 219 11.07 3.62 22.16
N LEU A 220 9.86 3.84 21.64
CA LEU A 220 9.03 4.98 21.97
C LEU A 220 9.23 5.14 23.46
N GLU A 221 9.69 6.31 23.89
CA GLU A 221 9.73 6.64 25.30
C GLU A 221 8.48 6.00 25.89
N GLU A 222 8.67 5.03 26.78
CA GLU A 222 7.55 4.44 27.51
C GLU A 222 6.92 5.62 28.21
N VAL A 223 5.90 6.19 27.59
CA VAL A 223 5.12 7.25 28.20
C VAL A 223 4.28 6.55 29.23
N THR A 224 4.80 6.52 30.45
CA THR A 224 4.01 6.09 31.59
C THR A 224 2.85 7.05 31.73
N THR A 225 1.66 6.59 31.39
CA THR A 225 0.44 7.38 31.52
C THR A 225 -0.39 6.76 32.63
N GLU A 226 -0.68 7.54 33.65
CA GLU A 226 -1.55 7.11 34.76
C GLU A 226 -3.01 7.29 34.34
N PHE A 227 -3.78 6.23 34.52
CA PHE A 227 -5.23 6.24 34.32
C PHE A 227 -5.96 5.84 35.61
N ILE A 228 -7.00 6.58 35.95
CA ILE A 228 -7.91 6.20 37.02
C ILE A 228 -9.19 5.68 36.37
N GLY A 229 -9.52 4.42 36.64
CA GLY A 229 -10.66 3.77 36.03
C GLY A 229 -10.80 2.33 36.47
N TYR A 230 -11.45 1.51 35.70
CA TYR A 230 -11.64 0.10 35.99
C TYR A 230 -11.47 -0.80 34.77
N PHE A 231 -11.00 -2.02 35.00
CA PHE A 231 -10.96 -3.04 33.96
C PHE A 231 -12.36 -3.60 33.72
N ALA A 232 -12.84 -3.44 32.49
CA ALA A 232 -14.11 -4.01 32.06
C ALA A 232 -13.94 -5.47 31.62
N THR A 233 -12.79 -5.81 31.02
CA THR A 233 -12.42 -7.17 30.63
C THR A 233 -10.92 -7.37 30.72
N GLY A 234 -10.50 -8.61 31.04
CA GLY A 234 -9.10 -9.04 30.95
C GLY A 234 -9.04 -10.52 30.60
N THR A 235 -8.11 -10.91 29.76
CA THR A 235 -7.82 -12.31 29.43
C THR A 235 -6.36 -12.60 29.69
N VAL A 236 -6.05 -13.73 30.31
CA VAL A 236 -4.67 -14.18 30.59
C VAL A 236 -4.12 -15.17 29.55
N LEU A 237 -4.95 -15.54 28.56
CA LEU A 237 -4.59 -16.48 27.51
C LEU A 237 -4.15 -15.75 26.23
N ASN A 238 -3.10 -16.24 25.55
CA ASN A 238 -2.68 -15.81 24.22
C ASN A 238 -2.42 -14.29 24.08
N LYS A 239 -1.45 -13.73 24.79
CA LYS A 239 -1.22 -12.29 24.89
C LYS A 239 -2.46 -11.61 25.46
N GLY A 240 -2.52 -11.51 26.78
CA GLY A 240 -3.68 -11.03 27.53
C GLY A 240 -4.26 -9.75 26.93
N LYS A 241 -5.48 -9.82 26.43
CA LYS A 241 -6.22 -8.65 25.95
C LYS A 241 -7.01 -8.07 27.09
N TRP A 242 -6.98 -6.76 27.23
CA TRP A 242 -7.72 -6.07 28.27
C TRP A 242 -8.47 -4.85 27.76
N VAL A 243 -9.51 -4.48 28.47
CA VAL A 243 -10.29 -3.27 28.26
C VAL A 243 -10.37 -2.53 29.59
N PHE A 244 -9.86 -1.31 29.57
CA PHE A 244 -9.93 -0.39 30.71
C PHE A 244 -10.88 0.77 30.37
N ILE A 245 -11.67 1.21 31.33
CA ILE A 245 -12.59 2.33 31.18
C ILE A 245 -12.14 3.46 32.11
N CYS A 246 -11.81 4.60 31.51
CA CYS A 246 -11.42 5.83 32.14
C CYS A 246 -12.27 6.97 31.58
N ASP A 247 -12.93 7.76 32.42
CA ASP A 247 -13.78 8.88 32.00
C ASP A 247 -14.79 8.54 30.89
N ASN A 248 -15.44 7.40 30.98
CA ASN A 248 -16.34 6.83 29.96
C ASN A 248 -15.68 6.55 28.61
N LYS A 249 -14.36 6.65 28.50
CA LYS A 249 -13.60 6.25 27.32
C LYS A 249 -13.09 4.82 27.48
N LYS A 250 -13.15 4.08 26.40
CA LYS A 250 -12.68 2.71 26.33
C LYS A 250 -11.25 2.67 25.82
N ILE A 251 -10.33 2.18 26.65
CA ILE A 251 -8.94 1.93 26.31
C ILE A 251 -8.76 0.43 26.14
N ASN A 252 -8.19 0.00 25.02
CA ASN A 252 -7.91 -1.41 24.78
C ASN A 252 -6.40 -1.60 24.75
N GLY A 253 -5.93 -2.70 25.32
CA GLY A 253 -4.53 -3.05 25.30
C GLY A 253 -4.29 -4.55 25.31
N THR A 254 -3.01 -4.89 25.19
CA THR A 254 -2.52 -6.26 25.32
C THR A 254 -1.38 -6.28 26.33
N THR A 255 -1.18 -7.40 27.01
CA THR A 255 -0.02 -7.61 27.88
C THR A 255 0.57 -8.99 27.63
N ASP A 256 1.87 -9.07 27.64
CA ASP A 256 2.60 -10.34 27.59
C ASP A 256 2.82 -10.92 29.01
N GLU A 257 2.56 -10.13 30.05
CA GLU A 257 2.69 -10.55 31.44
C GLU A 257 1.40 -11.20 31.95
N SER A 258 1.47 -12.48 32.24
CA SER A 258 0.34 -13.25 32.76
C SER A 258 -0.11 -12.82 34.14
N ASN A 259 0.73 -12.10 34.88
CA ASN A 259 0.48 -11.72 36.29
C ASN A 259 -0.15 -10.33 36.47
N ILE A 260 -0.29 -9.54 35.39
CA ILE A 260 -0.77 -8.15 35.49
C ILE A 260 -2.18 -8.04 36.08
N PHE A 261 -2.98 -9.09 35.98
CA PHE A 261 -4.34 -9.11 36.49
C PHE A 261 -4.45 -9.75 37.87
N ASN A 262 -3.33 -10.15 38.51
CA ASN A 262 -3.37 -10.73 39.85
C ASN A 262 -3.82 -9.68 40.89
N GLY A 263 -4.90 -9.97 41.58
CA GLY A 263 -5.47 -9.07 42.57
C GLY A 263 -6.36 -7.96 42.02
N ILE A 264 -6.61 -7.95 40.69
CA ILE A 264 -7.52 -6.99 40.08
C ILE A 264 -8.93 -7.54 40.02
N THR A 265 -9.88 -6.80 40.56
CA THR A 265 -11.30 -7.11 40.44
C THR A 265 -11.89 -6.30 39.27
N LEU A 266 -12.54 -7.00 38.32
CA LEU A 266 -13.19 -6.33 37.20
C LEU A 266 -14.33 -5.45 37.66
N GLY A 267 -14.39 -4.21 37.20
CA GLY A 267 -15.42 -3.25 37.54
C GLY A 267 -15.12 -2.40 38.79
N GLU A 268 -14.06 -2.72 39.54
CA GLU A 268 -13.60 -1.87 40.65
C GLU A 268 -12.67 -0.76 40.17
N LEU A 269 -12.71 0.39 40.82
CA LEU A 269 -11.88 1.54 40.50
C LEU A 269 -10.43 1.28 40.94
N HIS A 270 -9.52 1.38 39.97
CA HIS A 270 -8.09 1.24 40.20
C HIS A 270 -7.33 2.42 39.57
N GLN A 271 -6.17 2.72 40.13
CA GLN A 271 -5.21 3.67 39.55
C GLN A 271 -4.06 2.88 38.92
N TYR A 272 -3.78 3.15 37.64
CA TYR A 272 -2.76 2.46 36.85
C TYR A 272 -1.92 3.45 36.06
#